data_f0804ab32171c0df66e48818e5ef8d71
#
_entry.id   f0804ab32171c0df66e48818e5ef8d71
#
_cell.length_a   1.000
_cell.length_b   1.000
_cell.length_c   1.000
_cell.angle_alpha   90.00
_cell.angle_beta   90.00
_cell.angle_gamma   90.00
#
_symmetry.space_group_name_H-M   'P 1'
#
loop_
_entity.id
_entity.type
_entity.pdbx_description
1 polymer ?
#
loop_
_entity_poly.entity_id
_entity_poly.type
_entity_poly.pdbx_seq_one_letter_code
_entity_poly.pdbx_strand_id
1 'polypeptide(L)'
;MRFSIYAVIDSIIIGSFLLSAICFLRKHICFETIFDVKVACIAYILCIIRLLLPIDFSFTTGVDLKGVFTDIWSFLFDTRFLMFTKEFSIVDIVITIVFGISIWKLCFFLIHYNLMLYKLTALPICNSEQVKVVSSRIRSMGYDLHPEMILYSGFLHTPYTIGVIKKRIILPSLKFSDKELYYILLHEVTHIRRQDLLKKIFLQLLFCIFWWVPCHTQVIKDIQQILEIHCDNAVIHNMAQKEIGCYMETILSCLKKVSLGRTDKSILAFTLIERRKDILERFQLITSSDVRPKKFSTLFLAILALIVFLTYLAVPFPYYENDYSQINSEAYLVLDNDSYYIVYPEQDFYQGIPEFYATLLIEGGMKLKGDPK
;
A
#
# COMPACT_ATOMS: atom_id res chain seq x y z
N MET A 1 21.23 -10.25 8.75
CA MET A 1 20.10 -9.34 8.64
C MET A 1 19.88 -8.74 10.02
N ARG A 2 20.02 -7.44 10.16
CA ARG A 2 19.78 -6.72 11.43
C ARG A 2 18.61 -5.76 11.21
N PHE A 3 17.84 -5.53 12.26
CA PHE A 3 16.80 -4.49 12.29
C PHE A 3 17.33 -3.35 13.13
N SER A 4 17.65 -2.23 12.48
CA SER A 4 18.00 -1.00 13.17
C SER A 4 16.86 0.00 13.10
N ILE A 5 16.75 0.89 14.09
CA ILE A 5 15.76 1.98 14.07
C ILE A 5 15.99 2.91 12.87
N TYR A 6 17.24 3.05 12.45
CA TYR A 6 17.63 3.82 11.26
C TYR A 6 17.08 3.21 9.96
N ALA A 7 17.19 1.86 9.82
CA ALA A 7 16.61 1.16 8.68
C ALA A 7 15.09 1.30 8.62
N VAL A 8 14.41 1.32 9.77
CA VAL A 8 12.96 1.55 9.83
C VAL A 8 12.62 2.95 9.34
N ILE A 9 13.30 3.97 9.83
CA ILE A 9 13.06 5.37 9.44
C ILE A 9 13.39 5.57 7.96
N ASP A 10 14.52 5.03 7.49
CA ASP A 10 14.94 5.07 6.10
C ASP A 10 13.90 4.39 5.19
N SER A 11 13.43 3.19 5.54
CA SER A 11 12.38 2.49 4.79
C SER A 11 11.08 3.27 4.70
N ILE A 12 10.68 3.94 5.77
CA ILE A 12 9.48 4.77 5.79
C ILE A 12 9.65 5.99 4.88
N ILE A 13 10.77 6.69 4.98
CA ILE A 13 11.04 7.91 4.19
C ILE A 13 11.15 7.57 2.71
N ILE A 14 12.04 6.64 2.36
CA ILE A 14 12.31 6.27 0.97
C ILE A 14 11.09 5.57 0.36
N GLY A 15 10.46 4.61 1.07
CA GLY A 15 9.26 3.94 0.59
C GLY A 15 8.11 4.92 0.32
N SER A 16 7.91 5.89 1.21
CA SER A 16 6.90 6.95 1.03
C SER A 16 7.22 7.86 -0.15
N PHE A 17 8.48 8.22 -0.33
CA PHE A 17 8.94 9.02 -1.47
C PHE A 17 8.72 8.28 -2.79
N LEU A 18 9.13 7.01 -2.88
CA LEU A 18 8.97 6.18 -4.08
C LEU A 18 7.49 5.98 -4.43
N LEU A 19 6.63 5.70 -3.45
CA LEU A 19 5.18 5.60 -3.65
C LEU A 19 4.60 6.90 -4.21
N SER A 20 5.01 8.04 -3.65
CA SER A 20 4.56 9.36 -4.10
C SER A 20 5.05 9.68 -5.50
N ALA A 21 6.30 9.31 -5.83
CA ALA A 21 6.89 9.49 -7.15
C ALA A 21 6.14 8.67 -8.22
N ILE A 22 5.87 7.39 -7.96
CA ILE A 22 5.09 6.54 -8.90
C ILE A 22 3.68 7.09 -9.10
N CYS A 23 3.01 7.50 -8.01
CA CYS A 23 1.70 8.12 -8.07
C CYS A 23 1.71 9.42 -8.92
N PHE A 24 2.71 10.27 -8.74
CA PHE A 24 2.89 11.49 -9.53
C PHE A 24 3.15 11.17 -11.01
N LEU A 25 4.06 10.25 -11.31
CA LEU A 25 4.38 9.83 -12.67
C LEU A 25 3.13 9.30 -13.38
N ARG A 26 2.35 8.44 -12.72
CA ARG A 26 1.12 7.90 -13.29
C ARG A 26 0.07 8.97 -13.60
N LYS A 27 -0.04 9.98 -12.74
CA LYS A 27 -1.04 11.04 -12.90
C LYS A 27 -0.69 12.06 -13.98
N HIS A 28 0.60 12.36 -14.16
CA HIS A 28 1.06 13.46 -15.02
C HIS A 28 1.66 13.02 -16.35
N ILE A 29 2.18 11.81 -16.43
CA ILE A 29 2.66 11.22 -17.68
C ILE A 29 1.58 10.26 -18.14
N CYS A 30 1.26 10.24 -19.44
CA CYS A 30 0.36 9.24 -20.01
C CYS A 30 0.99 7.84 -19.89
N PHE A 31 1.09 7.38 -18.64
CA PHE A 31 1.84 6.17 -18.24
C PHE A 31 1.37 4.95 -19.05
N GLU A 32 0.06 4.86 -19.29
CA GLU A 32 -0.56 3.75 -19.98
C GLU A 32 -0.29 3.73 -21.49
N THR A 33 0.07 4.88 -22.09
CA THR A 33 0.50 4.92 -23.48
C THR A 33 1.93 4.41 -23.67
N ILE A 34 2.76 4.51 -22.62
CA ILE A 34 4.18 4.15 -22.64
C ILE A 34 4.41 2.77 -22.01
N PHE A 35 3.70 2.45 -20.93
CA PHE A 35 3.88 1.24 -20.15
C PHE A 35 2.61 0.39 -20.10
N ASP A 36 2.77 -0.91 -19.90
CA ASP A 36 1.65 -1.82 -19.63
C ASP A 36 1.10 -1.56 -18.21
N VAL A 37 -0.21 -1.72 -18.04
CA VAL A 37 -0.89 -1.63 -16.73
C VAL A 37 -0.29 -2.57 -15.68
N LYS A 38 0.22 -3.73 -16.10
CA LYS A 38 0.96 -4.66 -15.23
C LYS A 38 2.19 -4.03 -14.61
N VAL A 39 2.87 -3.16 -15.34
CA VAL A 39 4.07 -2.45 -14.89
C VAL A 39 3.75 -1.52 -13.73
N ALA A 40 2.64 -0.79 -13.80
CA ALA A 40 2.19 0.06 -12.71
C ALA A 40 1.91 -0.76 -11.43
N CYS A 41 1.24 -1.90 -11.58
CA CYS A 41 0.99 -2.80 -10.44
C CYS A 41 2.29 -3.30 -9.80
N ILE A 42 3.25 -3.76 -10.60
CA ILE A 42 4.55 -4.24 -10.12
C ILE A 42 5.34 -3.09 -9.46
N ALA A 43 5.30 -1.89 -10.05
CA ALA A 43 5.96 -0.72 -9.47
C ALA A 43 5.43 -0.37 -8.08
N TYR A 44 4.10 -0.36 -7.90
CA TYR A 44 3.50 -0.17 -6.57
C TYR A 44 3.88 -1.28 -5.59
N ILE A 45 3.90 -2.55 -6.03
CA ILE A 45 4.31 -3.67 -5.19
C ILE A 45 5.77 -3.51 -4.73
N LEU A 46 6.70 -3.14 -5.62
CA LEU A 46 8.10 -2.90 -5.26
C LEU A 46 8.25 -1.77 -4.23
N CYS A 47 7.52 -0.66 -4.41
CA CYS A 47 7.55 0.44 -3.46
C CYS A 47 6.96 0.05 -2.09
N ILE A 48 5.87 -0.75 -2.08
CA ILE A 48 5.27 -1.28 -0.85
C ILE A 48 6.22 -2.25 -0.16
N ILE A 49 6.90 -3.12 -0.90
CA ILE A 49 7.92 -4.01 -0.34
C ILE A 49 9.03 -3.19 0.32
N ARG A 50 9.52 -2.12 -0.33
CA ARG A 50 10.54 -1.24 0.25
C ARG A 50 10.05 -0.56 1.53
N LEU A 51 8.77 -0.18 1.60
CA LEU A 51 8.16 0.42 2.78
C LEU A 51 8.06 -0.58 3.95
N LEU A 52 7.76 -1.86 3.65
CA LEU A 52 7.47 -2.90 4.65
C LEU A 52 8.73 -3.62 5.16
N LEU A 53 9.83 -3.60 4.39
CA LEU A 53 11.03 -4.36 4.71
C LEU A 53 12.18 -3.44 5.15
N PRO A 54 12.25 -3.05 6.44
CA PRO A 54 13.37 -2.29 7.00
C PRO A 54 14.52 -3.26 7.33
N ILE A 55 15.22 -3.75 6.31
CA ILE A 55 16.29 -4.74 6.48
C ILE A 55 17.63 -4.11 6.18
N ASP A 56 18.56 -4.21 7.15
CA ASP A 56 19.96 -3.93 6.92
C ASP A 56 20.66 -5.23 6.47
N PHE A 57 21.29 -5.15 5.33
CA PHE A 57 22.12 -6.24 4.83
C PHE A 57 23.56 -6.12 5.38
N SER A 58 24.32 -7.19 5.37
CA SER A 58 25.72 -7.18 5.82
C SER A 58 26.64 -6.29 4.96
N PHE A 59 26.18 -5.89 3.78
CA PHE A 59 26.89 -4.99 2.87
C PHE A 59 26.37 -3.54 2.93
N THR A 60 25.37 -3.24 3.76
CA THR A 60 24.86 -1.87 3.91
C THR A 60 25.93 -1.02 4.59
N THR A 61 26.27 0.10 3.97
CA THR A 61 27.23 1.08 4.52
C THR A 61 26.49 2.18 5.24
N GLY A 62 26.99 2.57 6.42
CA GLY A 62 26.51 3.76 7.11
C GLY A 62 27.04 5.01 6.40
N VAL A 63 26.16 5.97 6.18
CA VAL A 63 26.54 7.29 5.64
C VAL A 63 26.36 8.31 6.74
N ASP A 64 27.48 8.91 7.18
CA ASP A 64 27.47 9.94 8.20
C ASP A 64 26.91 11.25 7.65
N LEU A 65 25.75 11.67 8.13
CA LEU A 65 25.15 12.95 7.77
C LEU A 65 25.53 14.00 8.83
N LYS A 66 26.26 15.05 8.40
CA LYS A 66 26.69 16.17 9.25
C LYS A 66 25.75 17.36 9.20
N GLY A 67 25.89 18.27 10.16
CA GLY A 67 25.17 19.54 10.18
C GLY A 67 23.72 19.42 10.62
N VAL A 68 22.82 20.12 9.97
CA VAL A 68 21.41 20.26 10.38
C VAL A 68 20.69 18.91 10.61
N PHE A 69 21.09 17.86 9.90
CA PHE A 69 20.53 16.52 10.11
C PHE A 69 20.88 15.98 11.49
N THR A 70 22.13 16.12 11.89
CA THR A 70 22.61 15.70 13.23
C THR A 70 21.91 16.47 14.34
N ASP A 71 21.73 17.80 14.15
CA ASP A 71 21.10 18.68 15.15
C ASP A 71 19.61 18.29 15.32
N ILE A 72 18.90 18.04 14.22
CA ILE A 72 17.51 17.56 14.27
C ILE A 72 17.44 16.19 14.93
N TRP A 73 18.38 15.31 14.59
CA TRP A 73 18.41 13.96 15.14
C TRP A 73 18.65 13.98 16.64
N SER A 74 19.69 14.70 17.11
CA SER A 74 19.96 14.83 18.55
C SER A 74 18.78 15.48 19.28
N PHE A 75 18.17 16.52 18.71
CA PHE A 75 16.97 17.12 19.29
C PHE A 75 15.83 16.10 19.48
N LEU A 76 15.60 15.24 18.51
CA LEU A 76 14.50 14.27 18.54
C LEU A 76 14.77 13.09 19.51
N PHE A 77 16.00 12.60 19.57
CA PHE A 77 16.34 11.41 20.33
C PHE A 77 16.93 11.70 21.72
N ASP A 78 17.70 12.79 21.85
CA ASP A 78 18.42 13.11 23.08
C ASP A 78 17.62 14.02 24.03
N THR A 79 16.64 14.80 23.47
CA THR A 79 15.75 15.60 24.33
C THR A 79 14.81 14.71 25.10
N ARG A 80 14.98 14.63 26.41
CA ARG A 80 14.21 13.77 27.30
C ARG A 80 13.25 14.56 28.18
N PHE A 81 12.05 14.04 28.32
CA PHE A 81 11.01 14.55 29.21
C PHE A 81 10.73 13.54 30.30
N LEU A 82 10.77 13.98 31.55
CA LEU A 82 10.39 13.15 32.67
C LEU A 82 8.87 13.12 32.79
N MET A 83 8.26 11.94 32.59
CA MET A 83 6.84 11.73 32.74
C MET A 83 6.58 10.50 33.61
N PHE A 84 5.92 10.68 34.78
CA PHE A 84 5.58 9.61 35.75
C PHE A 84 6.77 8.82 36.28
N THR A 85 7.96 9.15 36.31
CA THR A 85 9.16 8.37 36.74
C THR A 85 9.95 7.74 35.61
N LYS A 86 9.53 7.90 34.35
CA LYS A 86 10.27 7.43 33.17
C LYS A 86 10.64 8.61 32.27
N GLU A 87 11.83 8.52 31.73
CA GLU A 87 12.29 9.46 30.69
C GLU A 87 11.83 8.99 29.33
N PHE A 88 11.21 9.89 28.58
CA PHE A 88 10.75 9.66 27.20
C PHE A 88 11.44 10.66 26.28
N SER A 89 11.94 10.18 25.16
CA SER A 89 12.39 11.04 24.07
C SER A 89 11.19 11.59 23.28
N ILE A 90 11.43 12.64 22.49
CA ILE A 90 10.41 13.15 21.55
C ILE A 90 9.96 12.03 20.61
N VAL A 91 10.90 11.21 20.13
CA VAL A 91 10.64 10.08 19.23
C VAL A 91 9.71 9.06 19.88
N ASP A 92 9.90 8.72 21.17
CA ASP A 92 9.02 7.77 21.87
C ASP A 92 7.57 8.28 21.92
N ILE A 93 7.40 9.59 22.16
CA ILE A 93 6.08 10.23 22.17
C ILE A 93 5.45 10.18 20.77
N VAL A 94 6.21 10.54 19.75
CA VAL A 94 5.73 10.53 18.36
C VAL A 94 5.35 9.10 17.92
N ILE A 95 6.20 8.11 18.19
CA ILE A 95 5.91 6.70 17.88
C ILE A 95 4.65 6.23 18.61
N THR A 96 4.49 6.59 19.88
CA THR A 96 3.29 6.22 20.66
C THR A 96 2.01 6.82 20.06
N ILE A 97 2.05 8.10 19.67
CA ILE A 97 0.92 8.78 19.02
C ILE A 97 0.60 8.13 17.67
N VAL A 98 1.62 7.91 16.83
CA VAL A 98 1.47 7.30 15.51
C VAL A 98 0.87 5.90 15.63
N PHE A 99 1.37 5.10 16.57
CA PHE A 99 0.86 3.76 16.82
C PHE A 99 -0.58 3.76 17.35
N GLY A 100 -0.89 4.69 18.28
CA GLY A 100 -2.25 4.88 18.80
C GLY A 100 -3.26 5.23 17.69
N ILE A 101 -2.89 6.17 16.80
CA ILE A 101 -3.73 6.55 15.65
C ILE A 101 -3.88 5.38 14.67
N SER A 102 -2.82 4.61 14.43
CA SER A 102 -2.85 3.43 13.54
C SER A 102 -3.81 2.36 14.08
N ILE A 103 -3.73 2.05 15.37
CA ILE A 103 -4.66 1.11 16.02
C ILE A 103 -6.09 1.62 15.95
N TRP A 104 -6.31 2.90 16.24
CA TRP A 104 -7.65 3.50 16.16
C TRP A 104 -8.24 3.39 14.76
N LYS A 105 -7.47 3.75 13.70
CA LYS A 105 -7.89 3.61 12.30
C LYS A 105 -8.17 2.15 11.92
N LEU A 106 -7.33 1.23 12.38
CA LEU A 106 -7.51 -0.20 12.13
C LEU A 106 -8.79 -0.73 12.77
N CYS A 107 -9.01 -0.44 14.05
CA CYS A 107 -10.23 -0.81 14.77
C CYS A 107 -11.47 -0.21 14.12
N PHE A 108 -11.41 1.09 13.77
CA PHE A 108 -12.49 1.79 13.08
C PHE A 108 -12.83 1.13 11.75
N PHE A 109 -11.82 0.82 10.93
CA PHE A 109 -12.01 0.11 9.66
C PHE A 109 -12.64 -1.27 9.87
N LEU A 110 -12.12 -2.09 10.81
CA LEU A 110 -12.63 -3.43 11.06
C LEU A 110 -14.08 -3.40 11.57
N ILE A 111 -14.42 -2.49 12.47
CA ILE A 111 -15.79 -2.33 12.97
C ILE A 111 -16.73 -1.95 11.82
N HIS A 112 -16.38 -0.93 11.04
CA HIS A 112 -17.20 -0.48 9.91
C HIS A 112 -17.35 -1.55 8.83
N TYR A 113 -16.29 -2.27 8.52
CA TYR A 113 -16.32 -3.37 7.55
C TYR A 113 -17.24 -4.50 8.02
N ASN A 114 -17.16 -4.92 9.29
CA ASN A 114 -18.04 -5.95 9.85
C ASN A 114 -19.51 -5.48 9.91
N LEU A 115 -19.77 -4.24 10.32
CA LEU A 115 -21.12 -3.67 10.32
C LEU A 115 -21.70 -3.59 8.89
N MET A 116 -20.89 -3.21 7.92
CA MET A 116 -21.26 -3.21 6.50
C MET A 116 -21.61 -4.63 6.05
N LEU A 117 -20.75 -5.62 6.32
CA LEU A 117 -21.01 -7.02 5.99
C LEU A 117 -22.32 -7.52 6.62
N TYR A 118 -22.54 -7.24 7.91
CA TYR A 118 -23.76 -7.62 8.61
C TYR A 118 -25.02 -7.07 7.93
N LYS A 119 -25.02 -5.76 7.61
CA LYS A 119 -26.14 -5.12 6.91
C LYS A 119 -26.37 -5.69 5.52
N LEU A 120 -25.31 -5.96 4.77
CA LEU A 120 -25.40 -6.42 3.39
C LEU A 120 -25.72 -7.91 3.27
N THR A 121 -25.30 -8.74 4.24
CA THR A 121 -25.67 -10.16 4.26
C THR A 121 -27.13 -10.39 4.66
N ALA A 122 -27.77 -9.40 5.30
CA ALA A 122 -29.19 -9.43 5.61
C ALA A 122 -30.10 -9.09 4.41
N LEU A 123 -29.53 -8.72 3.25
CA LEU A 123 -30.29 -8.43 2.05
C LEU A 123 -30.97 -9.68 1.47
N PRO A 124 -32.14 -9.53 0.84
CA PRO A 124 -32.84 -10.65 0.22
C PRO A 124 -32.07 -11.21 -0.98
N ILE A 125 -32.15 -12.51 -1.17
CA ILE A 125 -31.63 -13.18 -2.37
C ILE A 125 -32.44 -12.75 -3.60
N CYS A 126 -31.76 -12.52 -4.69
CA CYS A 126 -32.39 -12.15 -5.97
C CYS A 126 -32.98 -13.39 -6.65
N ASN A 127 -34.25 -13.67 -6.39
CA ASN A 127 -34.99 -14.83 -6.94
C ASN A 127 -35.59 -14.61 -8.35
N SER A 128 -35.06 -13.65 -9.12
CA SER A 128 -35.50 -13.40 -10.49
C SER A 128 -35.15 -14.58 -11.39
N GLU A 129 -36.11 -15.01 -12.25
CA GLU A 129 -35.86 -16.06 -13.25
C GLU A 129 -34.74 -15.66 -14.22
N GLN A 130 -34.70 -14.40 -14.59
CA GLN A 130 -33.64 -13.82 -15.40
C GLN A 130 -32.25 -14.05 -14.80
N VAL A 131 -32.09 -13.82 -13.47
CA VAL A 131 -30.82 -14.05 -12.76
C VAL A 131 -30.45 -15.53 -12.74
N LYS A 132 -31.41 -16.44 -12.57
CA LYS A 132 -31.17 -17.88 -12.60
C LYS A 132 -30.66 -18.35 -13.97
N VAL A 133 -31.30 -17.90 -15.04
CA VAL A 133 -30.90 -18.24 -16.42
C VAL A 133 -29.50 -17.71 -16.73
N VAL A 134 -29.23 -16.43 -16.43
CA VAL A 134 -27.94 -15.82 -16.71
C VAL A 134 -26.82 -16.45 -15.85
N SER A 135 -27.06 -16.70 -14.55
CA SER A 135 -26.07 -17.33 -13.69
C SER A 135 -25.75 -18.78 -14.11
N SER A 136 -26.74 -19.55 -14.58
CA SER A 136 -26.51 -20.90 -15.12
C SER A 136 -25.64 -20.86 -16.39
N ARG A 137 -25.86 -19.89 -17.28
CA ARG A 137 -25.03 -19.68 -18.47
C ARG A 137 -23.57 -19.33 -18.08
N ILE A 138 -23.35 -18.45 -17.11
CA ILE A 138 -22.00 -18.08 -16.65
C ILE A 138 -21.31 -19.28 -15.98
N ARG A 139 -22.08 -20.10 -15.25
CA ARG A 139 -21.57 -21.32 -14.64
C ARG A 139 -21.12 -22.35 -15.68
N SER A 140 -21.85 -22.51 -16.80
CA SER A 140 -21.45 -23.41 -17.88
C SER A 140 -20.12 -22.99 -18.53
N MET A 141 -19.67 -21.74 -18.35
CA MET A 141 -18.35 -21.24 -18.77
C MET A 141 -17.24 -21.52 -17.75
N GLY A 142 -17.52 -22.24 -16.67
CA GLY A 142 -16.52 -22.60 -15.63
C GLY A 142 -16.32 -21.53 -14.54
N TYR A 143 -17.28 -20.62 -14.36
CA TYR A 143 -17.30 -19.69 -13.23
C TYR A 143 -18.12 -20.25 -12.07
N ASP A 144 -17.63 -20.06 -10.86
CA ASP A 144 -18.37 -20.46 -9.65
C ASP A 144 -19.36 -19.36 -9.25
N LEU A 145 -20.51 -19.34 -9.93
CA LEU A 145 -21.59 -18.38 -9.69
C LEU A 145 -22.91 -19.12 -9.41
N HIS A 146 -23.37 -19.06 -8.16
CA HIS A 146 -24.65 -19.60 -7.76
C HIS A 146 -25.68 -18.48 -7.58
N PRO A 147 -26.96 -18.68 -7.97
CA PRO A 147 -28.01 -17.67 -7.78
C PRO A 147 -28.15 -17.18 -6.34
N GLU A 148 -27.91 -18.06 -5.36
CA GLU A 148 -27.92 -17.75 -3.92
C GLU A 148 -26.85 -16.74 -3.50
N MET A 149 -25.78 -16.57 -4.31
CA MET A 149 -24.74 -15.58 -4.08
C MET A 149 -25.18 -14.16 -4.47
N ILE A 150 -26.30 -14.03 -5.17
CA ILE A 150 -26.75 -12.77 -5.74
C ILE A 150 -27.84 -12.18 -4.85
N LEU A 151 -27.53 -11.05 -4.23
CA LEU A 151 -28.42 -10.31 -3.34
C LEU A 151 -28.99 -9.08 -4.04
N TYR A 152 -30.12 -8.60 -3.58
CA TYR A 152 -30.81 -7.44 -4.14
C TYR A 152 -30.80 -6.27 -3.14
N SER A 153 -30.45 -5.08 -3.61
CA SER A 153 -30.42 -3.88 -2.78
C SER A 153 -31.20 -2.73 -3.40
N GLY A 154 -32.11 -2.14 -2.60
CA GLY A 154 -32.85 -0.95 -2.99
C GLY A 154 -32.07 0.37 -2.78
N PHE A 155 -30.97 0.36 -2.03
CA PHE A 155 -30.20 1.56 -1.69
C PHE A 155 -28.86 1.66 -2.41
N LEU A 156 -28.33 0.58 -2.97
CA LEU A 156 -27.14 0.60 -3.79
C LEU A 156 -27.50 0.96 -5.24
N HIS A 157 -26.66 1.78 -5.84
CA HIS A 157 -26.86 2.22 -7.23
C HIS A 157 -25.95 1.52 -8.23
N THR A 158 -24.91 0.84 -7.78
CA THR A 158 -23.97 0.08 -8.62
C THR A 158 -23.91 -1.36 -8.17
N PRO A 159 -23.72 -2.32 -9.09
CA PRO A 159 -23.34 -3.69 -8.72
C PRO A 159 -22.09 -3.68 -7.87
N TYR A 160 -21.99 -4.59 -6.92
CA TYR A 160 -20.86 -4.65 -6.02
C TYR A 160 -20.64 -6.04 -5.46
N THR A 161 -19.39 -6.49 -5.44
CA THR A 161 -18.98 -7.76 -4.82
C THR A 161 -18.51 -7.56 -3.39
N ILE A 162 -18.99 -8.38 -2.45
CA ILE A 162 -18.63 -8.37 -1.03
C ILE A 162 -18.27 -9.75 -0.50
N GLY A 163 -17.62 -9.74 0.67
CA GLY A 163 -17.30 -10.95 1.43
C GLY A 163 -16.08 -11.69 0.87
N VAL A 164 -15.08 -11.90 1.72
CA VAL A 164 -13.87 -12.66 1.37
C VAL A 164 -14.12 -14.16 1.44
N ILE A 165 -14.75 -14.61 2.52
CA ILE A 165 -15.04 -16.02 2.79
C ILE A 165 -16.37 -16.39 2.13
N LYS A 166 -17.46 -15.71 2.51
CA LYS A 166 -18.79 -15.88 1.91
C LYS A 166 -18.98 -14.80 0.84
N LYS A 167 -18.55 -15.12 -0.37
CA LYS A 167 -18.62 -14.21 -1.52
C LYS A 167 -20.05 -13.97 -1.95
N ARG A 168 -20.45 -12.70 -2.13
CA ARG A 168 -21.79 -12.29 -2.57
C ARG A 168 -21.66 -11.19 -3.60
N ILE A 169 -22.60 -11.16 -4.55
CA ILE A 169 -22.77 -10.08 -5.52
C ILE A 169 -24.07 -9.36 -5.17
N ILE A 170 -24.02 -8.05 -5.05
CA ILE A 170 -25.19 -7.23 -4.77
C ILE A 170 -25.58 -6.50 -6.04
N LEU A 171 -26.80 -6.71 -6.49
CA LEU A 171 -27.40 -6.01 -7.61
C LEU A 171 -28.26 -4.85 -7.12
N PRO A 172 -28.19 -3.67 -7.76
CA PRO A 172 -29.08 -2.54 -7.46
C PRO A 172 -30.50 -2.81 -8.00
N SER A 173 -31.47 -2.05 -7.47
CA SER A 173 -32.87 -2.07 -7.94
C SER A 173 -33.08 -1.38 -9.30
N LEU A 174 -32.21 -1.68 -10.25
CA LEU A 174 -32.27 -1.17 -11.62
C LEU A 174 -32.75 -2.28 -12.57
N LYS A 175 -33.52 -1.89 -13.56
CA LYS A 175 -33.90 -2.86 -14.63
C LYS A 175 -32.73 -3.02 -15.59
N PHE A 176 -32.28 -4.26 -15.74
CA PHE A 176 -31.27 -4.66 -16.71
C PHE A 176 -31.88 -5.58 -17.76
N SER A 177 -31.46 -5.44 -19.02
CA SER A 177 -31.71 -6.44 -20.03
C SER A 177 -30.89 -7.71 -19.75
N ASP A 178 -31.27 -8.84 -20.35
CA ASP A 178 -30.54 -10.11 -20.18
C ASP A 178 -29.06 -9.98 -20.56
N LYS A 179 -28.78 -9.19 -21.59
CA LYS A 179 -27.44 -8.92 -22.08
C LYS A 179 -26.64 -8.06 -21.12
N GLU A 180 -27.23 -6.98 -20.60
CA GLU A 180 -26.60 -6.16 -19.57
C GLU A 180 -26.31 -6.98 -18.30
N LEU A 181 -27.29 -7.74 -17.83
CA LEU A 181 -27.16 -8.58 -16.65
C LEU A 181 -26.05 -9.62 -16.81
N TYR A 182 -25.95 -10.22 -18.00
CA TYR A 182 -24.88 -11.17 -18.31
C TYR A 182 -23.51 -10.54 -18.17
N TYR A 183 -23.26 -9.39 -18.78
CA TYR A 183 -21.94 -8.74 -18.71
C TYR A 183 -21.64 -8.19 -17.31
N ILE A 184 -22.63 -7.68 -16.59
CA ILE A 184 -22.48 -7.24 -15.20
C ILE A 184 -22.07 -8.42 -14.33
N LEU A 185 -22.81 -9.52 -14.35
CA LEU A 185 -22.50 -10.69 -13.52
C LEU A 185 -21.18 -11.34 -13.92
N LEU A 186 -20.81 -11.34 -15.19
CA LEU A 186 -19.53 -11.84 -15.66
C LEU A 186 -18.37 -10.98 -15.12
N HIS A 187 -18.54 -9.66 -15.10
CA HIS A 187 -17.56 -8.74 -14.51
C HIS A 187 -17.41 -8.98 -12.99
N GLU A 188 -18.53 -9.02 -12.26
CA GLU A 188 -18.50 -9.21 -10.80
C GLU A 188 -17.94 -10.58 -10.38
N VAL A 189 -18.28 -11.66 -11.09
CA VAL A 189 -17.73 -12.98 -10.80
C VAL A 189 -16.25 -13.08 -11.15
N THR A 190 -15.79 -12.29 -12.13
CA THR A 190 -14.36 -12.18 -12.45
C THR A 190 -13.57 -11.54 -11.32
N HIS A 191 -14.11 -10.50 -10.64
CA HIS A 191 -13.53 -9.95 -9.42
C HIS A 191 -13.43 -11.02 -8.31
N ILE A 192 -14.47 -11.85 -8.17
CA ILE A 192 -14.47 -12.97 -7.20
C ILE A 192 -13.35 -13.96 -7.52
N ARG A 193 -13.22 -14.38 -8.78
CA ARG A 193 -12.20 -15.34 -9.24
C ARG A 193 -10.79 -14.79 -9.03
N ARG A 194 -10.59 -13.50 -9.27
CA ARG A 194 -9.30 -12.81 -9.13
C ARG A 194 -8.95 -12.41 -7.70
N GLN A 195 -9.90 -12.61 -6.75
CA GLN A 195 -9.75 -12.20 -5.35
C GLN A 195 -9.45 -10.69 -5.18
N ASP A 196 -10.02 -9.85 -6.04
CA ASP A 196 -9.72 -8.42 -6.04
C ASP A 196 -10.20 -7.72 -4.76
N LEU A 197 -11.29 -8.21 -4.14
CA LEU A 197 -11.75 -7.72 -2.84
C LEU A 197 -10.70 -7.94 -1.73
N LEU A 198 -10.04 -9.10 -1.71
CA LEU A 198 -8.98 -9.38 -0.74
C LEU A 198 -7.80 -8.39 -0.90
N LYS A 199 -7.41 -8.10 -2.14
CA LYS A 199 -6.35 -7.12 -2.45
C LYS A 199 -6.76 -5.71 -2.00
N LYS A 200 -8.02 -5.30 -2.25
CA LYS A 200 -8.57 -4.01 -1.80
C LYS A 200 -8.56 -3.89 -0.28
N ILE A 201 -8.95 -4.95 0.44
CA ILE A 201 -8.93 -4.98 1.92
C ILE A 201 -7.49 -4.92 2.44
N PHE A 202 -6.59 -5.73 1.89
CA PHE A 202 -5.18 -5.72 2.29
C PHE A 202 -4.56 -4.33 2.13
N LEU A 203 -4.81 -3.68 1.00
CA LEU A 203 -4.34 -2.32 0.74
C LEU A 203 -4.91 -1.32 1.75
N GLN A 204 -6.17 -1.44 2.10
CA GLN A 204 -6.81 -0.56 3.09
C GLN A 204 -6.24 -0.78 4.50
N LEU A 205 -5.99 -2.04 4.90
CA LEU A 205 -5.34 -2.37 6.17
C LEU A 205 -3.92 -1.82 6.23
N LEU A 206 -3.16 -1.96 5.15
CA LEU A 206 -1.82 -1.42 5.03
C LEU A 206 -1.82 0.10 5.29
N PHE A 207 -2.71 0.84 4.65
CA PHE A 207 -2.79 2.29 4.82
C PHE A 207 -3.56 2.75 6.08
N CYS A 208 -4.17 1.87 6.83
CA CYS A 208 -4.54 2.15 8.22
C CYS A 208 -3.29 2.22 9.12
N ILE A 209 -2.29 1.38 8.85
CA ILE A 209 -1.01 1.38 9.58
C ILE A 209 -0.13 2.54 9.11
N PHE A 210 0.04 2.69 7.80
CA PHE A 210 0.89 3.72 7.17
C PHE A 210 0.09 4.94 6.70
N TRP A 211 -0.83 5.42 7.56
CA TRP A 211 -1.74 6.52 7.23
C TRP A 211 -1.03 7.87 6.98
N TRP A 212 0.17 8.03 7.48
CA TRP A 212 1.00 9.23 7.31
C TRP A 212 1.73 9.29 5.97
N VAL A 213 1.75 8.19 5.19
CA VAL A 213 2.38 8.19 3.86
C VAL A 213 1.69 9.22 2.97
N PRO A 214 2.44 10.17 2.38
CA PRO A 214 1.86 11.13 1.44
C PRO A 214 1.16 10.41 0.28
N CYS A 215 0.10 11.00 -0.24
CA CYS A 215 -0.66 10.46 -1.38
C CYS A 215 -1.28 9.06 -1.17
N HIS A 216 -1.33 8.50 0.06
CA HIS A 216 -1.87 7.16 0.31
C HIS A 216 -3.29 6.96 -0.26
N THR A 217 -4.16 7.96 -0.14
CA THR A 217 -5.52 7.92 -0.70
C THR A 217 -5.51 7.84 -2.23
N GLN A 218 -4.56 8.53 -2.88
CA GLN A 218 -4.41 8.48 -4.32
C GLN A 218 -3.84 7.12 -4.77
N VAL A 219 -2.87 6.58 -4.05
CA VAL A 219 -2.33 5.22 -4.30
C VAL A 219 -3.43 4.17 -4.21
N ILE A 220 -4.32 4.25 -3.21
CA ILE A 220 -5.47 3.35 -3.08
C ILE A 220 -6.38 3.46 -4.32
N LYS A 221 -6.73 4.67 -4.76
CA LYS A 221 -7.56 4.89 -5.95
C LYS A 221 -6.91 4.34 -7.22
N ASP A 222 -5.62 4.61 -7.40
CA ASP A 222 -4.88 4.14 -8.57
C ASP A 222 -4.80 2.61 -8.62
N ILE A 223 -4.53 1.94 -7.49
CA ILE A 223 -4.50 0.48 -7.45
C ILE A 223 -5.90 -0.09 -7.69
N GLN A 224 -6.95 0.54 -7.15
CA GLN A 224 -8.33 0.14 -7.44
C GLN A 224 -8.65 0.25 -8.93
N GLN A 225 -8.25 1.33 -9.59
CA GLN A 225 -8.41 1.51 -11.02
C GLN A 225 -7.65 0.45 -11.83
N ILE A 226 -6.42 0.13 -11.44
CA ILE A 226 -5.63 -0.97 -12.03
C ILE A 226 -6.38 -2.31 -11.93
N LEU A 227 -6.99 -2.60 -10.77
CA LEU A 227 -7.76 -3.83 -10.58
C LEU A 227 -8.99 -3.89 -11.49
N GLU A 228 -9.69 -2.76 -11.70
CA GLU A 228 -10.80 -2.66 -12.65
C GLU A 228 -10.34 -2.96 -14.09
N ILE A 229 -9.26 -2.30 -14.54
CA ILE A 229 -8.69 -2.54 -15.88
C ILE A 229 -8.26 -4.00 -16.06
N HIS A 230 -7.64 -4.60 -15.06
CA HIS A 230 -7.28 -6.02 -15.09
C HIS A 230 -8.51 -6.95 -15.12
N CYS A 231 -9.60 -6.55 -14.45
CA CYS A 231 -10.86 -7.29 -14.51
C CYS A 231 -11.45 -7.21 -15.93
N ASP A 232 -11.53 -6.02 -16.50
CA ASP A 232 -12.01 -5.81 -17.88
C ASP A 232 -11.21 -6.65 -18.87
N ASN A 233 -9.88 -6.59 -18.81
CA ASN A 233 -9.01 -7.36 -19.68
C ASN A 233 -9.24 -8.88 -19.54
N ALA A 234 -9.52 -9.36 -18.33
CA ALA A 234 -9.82 -10.77 -18.09
C ALA A 234 -11.20 -11.16 -18.66
N VAL A 235 -12.18 -10.26 -18.60
CA VAL A 235 -13.52 -10.45 -19.17
C VAL A 235 -13.48 -10.51 -20.69
N ILE A 236 -12.77 -9.56 -21.34
CA ILE A 236 -12.75 -9.44 -22.81
C ILE A 236 -11.78 -10.41 -23.49
N HIS A 237 -10.89 -11.06 -22.78
CA HIS A 237 -9.78 -11.85 -23.32
C HIS A 237 -10.21 -12.88 -24.38
N ASN A 238 -11.38 -13.50 -24.21
CA ASN A 238 -11.91 -14.51 -25.13
C ASN A 238 -13.16 -14.04 -25.88
N MET A 239 -13.44 -12.73 -25.92
CA MET A 239 -14.60 -12.17 -26.58
C MET A 239 -14.31 -11.78 -28.01
N ALA A 240 -15.29 -11.98 -28.91
CA ALA A 240 -15.25 -11.43 -30.25
C ALA A 240 -15.40 -9.88 -30.20
N GLN A 241 -14.89 -9.18 -31.22
CA GLN A 241 -14.93 -7.70 -31.27
C GLN A 241 -16.34 -7.11 -31.09
N LYS A 242 -17.39 -7.79 -31.63
CA LYS A 242 -18.78 -7.39 -31.45
C LYS A 242 -19.23 -7.50 -29.97
N GLU A 243 -18.77 -8.52 -29.25
CA GLU A 243 -19.10 -8.73 -27.85
C GLU A 243 -18.41 -7.70 -26.95
N ILE A 244 -17.17 -7.33 -27.30
CA ILE A 244 -16.43 -6.25 -26.61
C ILE A 244 -17.22 -4.94 -26.71
N GLY A 245 -17.75 -4.59 -27.90
CA GLY A 245 -18.61 -3.42 -28.05
C GLY A 245 -19.85 -3.46 -27.16
N CYS A 246 -20.51 -4.62 -27.06
CA CYS A 246 -21.68 -4.80 -26.20
C CYS A 246 -21.32 -4.71 -24.68
N TYR A 247 -20.15 -5.20 -24.31
CA TYR A 247 -19.62 -5.06 -22.94
C TYR A 247 -19.38 -3.59 -22.58
N MET A 248 -18.75 -2.82 -23.47
CA MET A 248 -18.52 -1.39 -23.29
C MET A 248 -19.83 -0.60 -23.20
N GLU A 249 -20.81 -0.90 -24.05
CA GLU A 249 -22.15 -0.32 -23.98
C GLU A 249 -22.83 -0.62 -22.64
N THR A 250 -22.65 -1.82 -22.10
CA THR A 250 -23.20 -2.20 -20.79
C THR A 250 -22.59 -1.36 -19.66
N ILE A 251 -21.26 -1.15 -19.66
CA ILE A 251 -20.60 -0.28 -18.69
C ILE A 251 -21.17 1.13 -18.76
N LEU A 252 -21.32 1.70 -19.97
CA LEU A 252 -21.91 3.04 -20.16
C LEU A 252 -23.36 3.11 -19.71
N SER A 253 -24.17 2.09 -20.02
CA SER A 253 -25.57 2.01 -19.61
C SER A 253 -25.71 1.98 -18.09
N CYS A 254 -24.89 1.18 -17.40
CA CYS A 254 -24.85 1.15 -15.93
C CYS A 254 -24.54 2.53 -15.34
N LEU A 255 -23.56 3.24 -15.89
CA LEU A 255 -23.20 4.58 -15.45
C LEU A 255 -24.31 5.61 -15.67
N LYS A 256 -24.98 5.57 -16.81
CA LYS A 256 -26.13 6.43 -17.09
C LYS A 256 -27.27 6.16 -16.12
N LYS A 257 -27.59 4.90 -15.84
CA LYS A 257 -28.64 4.52 -14.87
C LYS A 257 -28.31 5.00 -13.47
N VAL A 258 -27.05 4.92 -13.06
CA VAL A 258 -26.55 5.42 -11.76
C VAL A 258 -26.64 6.94 -11.66
N SER A 259 -26.31 7.66 -12.72
CA SER A 259 -26.36 9.12 -12.75
C SER A 259 -27.77 9.68 -12.65
N LEU A 260 -28.74 9.00 -13.23
CA LEU A 260 -30.16 9.40 -13.18
C LEU A 260 -30.81 9.17 -11.80
N GLY A 261 -30.29 8.23 -11.01
CA GLY A 261 -30.83 7.90 -9.68
C GLY A 261 -30.37 8.81 -8.52
N ARG A 262 -29.47 9.76 -8.76
CA ARG A 262 -28.93 10.67 -7.73
C ARG A 262 -29.51 12.07 -7.80
N THR A 263 -29.98 12.60 -6.67
CA THR A 263 -30.64 13.91 -6.57
C THR A 263 -29.70 15.09 -6.31
N ASP A 264 -28.49 14.86 -5.76
CA ASP A 264 -27.53 15.93 -5.40
C ASP A 264 -26.60 16.32 -6.55
N LYS A 265 -26.86 17.47 -7.16
CA LYS A 265 -26.16 17.94 -8.39
C LYS A 265 -24.71 18.41 -8.16
N SER A 266 -24.34 18.93 -6.98
CA SER A 266 -23.01 19.55 -6.75
C SER A 266 -21.90 18.52 -6.48
N ILE A 267 -22.17 17.52 -5.64
CA ILE A 267 -21.24 16.41 -5.38
C ILE A 267 -21.14 15.50 -6.60
N LEU A 268 -22.22 15.43 -7.38
CA LEU A 268 -22.31 14.67 -8.62
C LEU A 268 -21.32 15.16 -9.69
N ALA A 269 -21.16 16.47 -9.86
CA ALA A 269 -20.31 17.03 -10.91
C ALA A 269 -18.85 16.63 -10.72
N PHE A 270 -18.32 16.73 -9.50
CA PHE A 270 -16.92 16.41 -9.21
C PHE A 270 -16.65 14.90 -9.30
N THR A 271 -17.53 14.08 -8.72
CA THR A 271 -17.40 12.61 -8.79
C THR A 271 -17.61 12.05 -10.21
N LEU A 272 -18.43 12.70 -11.03
CA LEU A 272 -18.62 12.31 -12.43
C LEU A 272 -17.41 12.65 -13.31
N ILE A 273 -16.71 13.77 -13.03
CA ILE A 273 -15.49 14.16 -13.77
C ILE A 273 -14.36 13.17 -13.47
N GLU A 274 -14.16 12.83 -12.19
CA GLU A 274 -13.15 11.85 -11.78
C GLU A 274 -13.46 10.46 -12.37
N ARG A 275 -14.69 9.98 -12.20
CA ARG A 275 -15.16 8.73 -12.81
C ARG A 275 -15.09 8.71 -14.34
N ARG A 276 -15.31 9.87 -14.99
CA ARG A 276 -15.22 9.97 -16.45
C ARG A 276 -13.80 9.71 -16.94
N LYS A 277 -12.78 10.19 -16.25
CA LYS A 277 -11.37 9.90 -16.59
C LYS A 277 -11.04 8.42 -16.44
N ASP A 278 -11.46 7.81 -15.33
CA ASP A 278 -11.23 6.40 -15.04
C ASP A 278 -11.88 5.49 -16.13
N ILE A 279 -13.07 5.86 -16.59
CA ILE A 279 -13.79 5.12 -17.63
C ILE A 279 -13.16 5.32 -19.01
N LEU A 280 -12.72 6.54 -19.32
CA LEU A 280 -12.02 6.81 -20.58
C LEU A 280 -10.73 6.00 -20.65
N GLU A 281 -9.98 5.92 -19.56
CA GLU A 281 -8.80 5.07 -19.45
C GLU A 281 -9.13 3.59 -19.71
N ARG A 282 -10.17 3.04 -19.03
CA ARG A 282 -10.65 1.67 -19.26
C ARG A 282 -11.00 1.44 -20.73
N PHE A 283 -11.73 2.35 -21.37
CA PHE A 283 -12.13 2.21 -22.77
C PHE A 283 -10.96 2.34 -23.74
N GLN A 284 -10.02 3.25 -23.48
CA GLN A 284 -8.82 3.37 -24.29
C GLN A 284 -8.00 2.08 -24.26
N LEU A 285 -7.87 1.47 -23.09
CA LEU A 285 -7.13 0.22 -22.91
C LEU A 285 -7.86 -1.00 -23.51
N ILE A 286 -9.19 -1.05 -23.41
CA ILE A 286 -10.00 -2.09 -24.06
C ILE A 286 -9.88 -1.99 -25.58
N THR A 287 -9.88 -0.79 -26.15
CA THR A 287 -9.83 -0.56 -27.61
C THR A 287 -8.41 -0.63 -28.18
N SER A 288 -7.40 -0.28 -27.38
CA SER A 288 -5.99 -0.31 -27.78
C SER A 288 -5.39 -1.72 -27.70
N SER A 289 -6.10 -2.73 -28.14
CA SER A 289 -5.73 -4.16 -28.03
C SER A 289 -4.41 -4.57 -28.71
N ASP A 290 -3.45 -3.66 -28.80
CA ASP A 290 -2.08 -3.96 -29.16
C ASP A 290 -1.37 -4.60 -27.97
N VAL A 291 -1.54 -5.93 -27.87
CA VAL A 291 -0.97 -6.82 -26.81
C VAL A 291 0.56 -6.92 -26.90
N ARG A 292 1.21 -6.04 -27.64
CA ARG A 292 2.67 -6.04 -27.70
C ARG A 292 3.25 -5.51 -26.38
N PRO A 293 4.13 -6.27 -25.71
CA PRO A 293 4.83 -5.76 -24.54
C PRO A 293 5.58 -4.49 -24.97
N LYS A 294 5.20 -3.36 -24.39
CA LYS A 294 5.84 -2.09 -24.69
C LYS A 294 7.32 -2.21 -24.30
N LYS A 295 8.23 -2.00 -25.23
CA LYS A 295 9.70 -2.23 -25.07
C LYS A 295 10.29 -1.52 -23.84
N PHE A 296 9.73 -0.39 -23.44
CA PHE A 296 10.19 0.36 -22.27
C PHE A 296 9.72 -0.18 -20.92
N SER A 297 8.73 -1.09 -20.89
CA SER A 297 8.15 -1.62 -19.66
C SER A 297 9.16 -2.41 -18.81
N THR A 298 9.93 -3.28 -19.46
CA THR A 298 10.95 -4.10 -18.78
C THR A 298 12.13 -3.25 -18.31
N LEU A 299 12.55 -2.27 -19.13
CA LEU A 299 13.62 -1.35 -18.78
C LEU A 299 13.21 -0.49 -17.56
N PHE A 300 12.01 0.05 -17.57
CA PHE A 300 11.50 0.84 -16.45
C PHE A 300 11.48 0.03 -15.13
N LEU A 301 10.96 -1.22 -15.18
CA LEU A 301 10.96 -2.09 -14.00
C LEU A 301 12.37 -2.45 -13.54
N ALA A 302 13.29 -2.70 -14.46
CA ALA A 302 14.69 -2.98 -14.14
C ALA A 302 15.36 -1.79 -13.45
N ILE A 303 15.15 -0.56 -13.97
CA ILE A 303 15.65 0.67 -13.36
C ILE A 303 15.02 0.88 -11.98
N LEU A 304 13.70 0.71 -11.84
CA LEU A 304 13.03 0.87 -10.56
C LEU A 304 13.52 -0.17 -9.54
N ALA A 305 13.66 -1.44 -9.94
CA ALA A 305 14.18 -2.48 -9.07
C ALA A 305 15.63 -2.18 -8.65
N LEU A 306 16.46 -1.66 -9.57
CA LEU A 306 17.81 -1.20 -9.27
C LEU A 306 17.79 -0.04 -8.27
N ILE A 307 16.93 0.95 -8.47
CA ILE A 307 16.78 2.08 -7.53
C ILE A 307 16.40 1.55 -6.14
N VAL A 308 15.37 0.69 -6.06
CA VAL A 308 14.95 0.09 -4.79
C VAL A 308 16.10 -0.70 -4.15
N PHE A 309 16.88 -1.45 -4.93
CA PHE A 309 18.04 -2.17 -4.43
C PHE A 309 19.13 -1.22 -3.91
N LEU A 310 19.46 -0.16 -4.67
CA LEU A 310 20.45 0.83 -4.27
C LEU A 310 20.09 1.52 -2.96
N THR A 311 18.81 1.70 -2.66
CA THR A 311 18.37 2.28 -1.37
C THR A 311 18.65 1.39 -0.16
N TYR A 312 19.02 0.13 -0.35
CA TYR A 312 19.48 -0.76 0.72
C TYR A 312 21.00 -0.76 0.91
N LEU A 313 21.77 -0.11 0.00
CA LEU A 313 23.22 -0.07 0.11
C LEU A 313 23.71 0.95 1.13
N ALA A 314 22.95 2.00 1.38
CA ALA A 314 23.33 3.09 2.26
C ALA A 314 22.19 3.43 3.23
N VAL A 315 22.50 3.51 4.51
CA VAL A 315 21.58 3.98 5.54
C VAL A 315 22.16 5.22 6.18
N PRO A 316 21.40 6.31 6.27
CA PRO A 316 21.88 7.54 6.89
C PRO A 316 22.01 7.38 8.40
N PHE A 317 23.15 7.74 8.94
CA PHE A 317 23.39 7.84 10.38
C PHE A 317 23.69 9.28 10.76
N PRO A 318 23.27 9.73 11.96
CA PRO A 318 23.72 11.01 12.46
C PRO A 318 25.21 10.93 12.78
N TYR A 319 25.97 11.90 12.28
CA TYR A 319 27.35 12.05 12.66
C TYR A 319 27.39 12.73 14.04
N TYR A 320 27.71 11.97 15.04
CA TYR A 320 28.10 12.55 16.33
C TYR A 320 29.56 12.93 16.23
N GLU A 321 29.83 14.23 16.24
CA GLU A 321 31.19 14.72 16.42
C GLU A 321 31.59 14.32 17.86
N ASN A 322 32.17 13.14 17.97
CA ASN A 322 32.79 12.75 19.24
C ASN A 322 33.93 13.72 19.44
N ASP A 323 33.77 14.64 20.34
CA ASP A 323 34.87 15.42 20.88
C ASP A 323 35.80 14.47 21.63
N TYR A 324 36.59 13.70 20.85
CA TYR A 324 37.57 12.75 21.40
C TYR A 324 38.58 13.44 22.30
N SER A 325 38.64 14.77 22.27
CA SER A 325 39.49 15.57 23.18
C SER A 325 38.97 15.56 24.62
N GLN A 326 37.68 15.24 24.84
CA GLN A 326 37.08 15.13 26.19
C GLN A 326 36.91 13.68 26.69
N ILE A 327 37.16 12.66 25.82
CA ILE A 327 37.19 11.28 26.31
C ILE A 327 38.45 11.19 27.20
N ASN A 328 38.25 11.24 28.51
CA ASN A 328 39.29 10.97 29.47
C ASN A 328 40.04 9.70 29.06
N SER A 329 41.38 9.74 29.17
CA SER A 329 42.29 8.66 28.78
C SER A 329 41.98 7.30 29.40
N GLU A 330 40.93 7.20 30.20
CA GLU A 330 40.49 6.04 30.96
C GLU A 330 39.21 5.36 30.43
N ALA A 331 38.48 5.97 29.47
CA ALA A 331 37.30 5.33 28.89
C ALA A 331 37.69 4.07 28.09
N TYR A 332 36.91 3.00 28.24
CA TYR A 332 37.16 1.74 27.55
C TYR A 332 35.85 1.11 27.07
N LEU A 333 35.96 0.24 26.09
CA LEU A 333 34.84 -0.53 25.56
C LEU A 333 34.67 -1.84 26.29
N VAL A 334 33.42 -2.23 26.50
CA VAL A 334 33.02 -3.54 27.03
C VAL A 334 32.05 -4.19 26.04
N LEU A 335 32.26 -5.47 25.79
CA LEU A 335 31.33 -6.32 25.06
C LEU A 335 30.53 -7.14 26.05
N ASP A 336 29.22 -6.88 26.16
CA ASP A 336 28.30 -7.66 26.96
C ASP A 336 27.10 -8.11 26.10
N ASN A 337 26.80 -9.42 26.10
CA ASN A 337 25.70 -10.03 25.37
C ASN A 337 25.58 -9.55 23.92
N ASP A 338 26.67 -9.58 23.14
CA ASP A 338 26.75 -9.10 21.75
C ASP A 338 26.46 -7.60 21.55
N SER A 339 26.47 -6.82 22.62
CA SER A 339 26.31 -5.36 22.59
C SER A 339 27.55 -4.66 23.11
N TYR A 340 27.97 -3.59 22.44
CA TYR A 340 29.15 -2.81 22.88
C TYR A 340 28.71 -1.64 23.73
N TYR A 341 29.47 -1.39 24.81
CA TYR A 341 29.26 -0.28 25.73
C TYR A 341 30.55 0.50 25.94
N ILE A 342 30.46 1.83 25.93
CA ILE A 342 31.54 2.69 26.43
C ILE A 342 31.34 2.85 27.92
N VAL A 343 32.39 2.56 28.67
CA VAL A 343 32.42 2.72 30.11
C VAL A 343 33.29 3.94 30.47
N TYR A 344 32.72 4.87 31.23
CA TYR A 344 33.39 6.03 31.78
C TYR A 344 33.60 5.82 33.30
N PRO A 345 34.80 5.41 33.74
CA PRO A 345 35.02 4.99 35.11
C PRO A 345 34.74 6.07 36.17
N GLU A 346 34.92 7.35 35.79
CA GLU A 346 34.70 8.47 36.72
C GLU A 346 33.23 8.84 36.93
N GLN A 347 32.32 8.39 36.04
CA GLN A 347 30.91 8.78 36.05
C GLN A 347 29.97 7.63 36.38
N ASP A 348 30.49 6.42 36.57
CA ASP A 348 29.68 5.19 36.70
C ASP A 348 28.60 5.05 35.61
N PHE A 349 28.93 5.52 34.38
CA PHE A 349 28.00 5.66 33.26
C PHE A 349 28.36 4.67 32.16
N TYR A 350 27.33 3.92 31.68
CA TYR A 350 27.44 2.96 30.59
C TYR A 350 26.62 3.45 29.41
N GLN A 351 27.27 3.69 28.28
CA GLN A 351 26.56 4.08 27.04
C GLN A 351 26.65 2.94 26.03
N GLY A 352 25.51 2.36 25.68
CA GLY A 352 25.43 1.37 24.61
C GLY A 352 25.72 2.01 23.23
N ILE A 353 26.60 1.39 22.43
CA ILE A 353 26.97 1.86 21.12
C ILE A 353 26.76 0.75 20.07
N PRO A 354 26.43 1.10 18.82
CA PRO A 354 26.39 0.14 17.72
C PRO A 354 27.78 -0.47 17.45
N GLU A 355 27.80 -1.74 17.04
CA GLU A 355 29.03 -2.49 16.71
C GLU A 355 29.96 -1.74 15.74
N PHE A 356 29.37 -1.04 14.76
CA PHE A 356 30.12 -0.21 13.81
C PHE A 356 30.94 0.89 14.51
N TYR A 357 30.36 1.58 15.50
CA TYR A 357 31.08 2.60 16.27
C TYR A 357 32.13 1.97 17.18
N ALA A 358 31.86 0.82 17.74
CA ALA A 358 32.83 0.09 18.55
C ALA A 358 34.08 -0.27 17.72
N THR A 359 33.88 -0.73 16.48
CA THR A 359 34.98 -1.05 15.55
C THR A 359 35.83 0.18 15.23
N LEU A 360 35.19 1.33 14.94
CA LEU A 360 35.91 2.61 14.70
C LEU A 360 36.69 3.08 15.93
N LEU A 361 36.12 2.90 17.13
CA LEU A 361 36.79 3.28 18.40
C LEU A 361 37.99 2.37 18.69
N ILE A 362 37.89 1.09 18.38
CA ILE A 362 38.98 0.13 18.49
C ILE A 362 40.10 0.46 17.50
N GLU A 363 39.76 0.77 16.22
CA GLU A 363 40.72 1.22 15.21
C GLU A 363 41.36 2.56 15.60
N GLY A 364 40.60 3.44 16.28
CA GLY A 364 41.10 4.69 16.88
C GLY A 364 41.95 4.53 18.15
N GLY A 365 42.19 3.30 18.61
CA GLY A 365 43.06 2.97 19.77
C GLY A 365 42.35 2.84 21.09
N MET A 366 41.02 2.83 21.15
CA MET A 366 40.30 2.59 22.42
C MET A 366 40.44 1.12 22.84
N LYS A 367 40.71 0.90 24.11
CA LYS A 367 40.93 -0.47 24.66
C LYS A 367 39.58 -1.19 24.82
N LEU A 368 39.51 -2.40 24.26
CA LEU A 368 38.43 -3.35 24.58
C LEU A 368 38.80 -4.12 25.83
N LYS A 369 38.06 -3.94 26.92
CA LYS A 369 38.15 -4.77 28.13
C LYS A 369 37.06 -5.85 28.05
N GLY A 370 37.44 -7.10 28.27
CA GLY A 370 36.45 -8.17 28.41
C GLY A 370 35.68 -7.99 29.73
N ASP A 371 34.45 -8.55 29.72
CA ASP A 371 33.42 -8.62 30.75
C ASP A 371 33.81 -8.01 32.14
N PRO A 372 33.09 -6.97 32.59
CA PRO A 372 33.22 -6.52 33.97
C PRO A 372 32.55 -7.55 34.87
N LYS A 373 33.33 -8.44 35.46
CA LYS A 373 32.87 -9.23 36.59
C LYS A 373 32.77 -8.36 37.83
#